data_347b4adc5864b657790385609611a578
#
_entry.id   347b4adc5864b657790385609611a578
#
_cell.length_a   1.000
_cell.length_b   1.000
_cell.length_c   1.000
_cell.angle_alpha   90.00
_cell.angle_beta   90.00
_cell.angle_gamma   90.00
#
_symmetry.space_group_name_H-M   'P 1'
#
loop_
_entity.id
_entity.type
_entity.pdbx_description
1 polymer ?
#
loop_
_entity_poly.entity_id
_entity_poly.type
_entity_poly.pdbx_seq_one_letter_code
_entity_poly.pdbx_strand_id
1 'polypeptide(L)'
;MSAQIINNFCLVVGATVLACSAALAQNPKPGKLKMSVSPKQAYTFVDGKAIGPGNRTIKLDVGTHHLVVANYGYKFVEQDVSLDSDKTVPVDIKLEPVGANVPGPRGRIQIESGRLHGATAAAVLLNGKKPLYFVGHVDEFNHDIIWHQELVVPPGTHQVTVTRYGKELWSGPITVAADQRVIVNISNGKEKTKPWPRGSACPTYRPECDMPKLAPRFKAGIASATVVVAPVSGSVSANPSKIDCNQNTQLAWDSKETVEADMSGMSPVPTSGEKTISPRQTTVYQLTASGPGGVTTPSTTVEVNSVVQSSLNASPTEVTYRRIGDKIIEQGSTTLNWSSSNSDAATLDPGGSVGASGTKSITLSPTQSGTGPVDEEFKYTLNATNACGGSETKTVAVRLKGSVEPIPTVLLHSVFFPTAYPTKEDPTLGLLRSQQEVLTSLATGFKQYLEFDPDAKLSLGGNTDERGANKYNDSLSELRVQRVKDFLVSQGIAAEKIDTSANGKQKPLDKATVSDLQTRNPNQPPEKWVRDSHATWLAYNRRVDIVLLPSNAESVRLYPNQAPDSQILWQIPKPSRSTVEGYN
;
A
#
# COMPACT_ATOMS: atom_id res chain seq x y z
N MET A 1 1.45 -43.11 -40.02
CA MET A 1 0.31 -43.99 -39.67
C MET A 1 -0.46 -43.30 -38.59
N SER A 2 -1.54 -42.76 -38.99
CA SER A 2 -2.95 -42.96 -38.58
C SER A 2 -3.24 -42.35 -37.22
N ALA A 3 -3.91 -41.23 -37.07
CA ALA A 3 -5.30 -40.88 -37.42
C ALA A 3 -6.31 -41.19 -36.27
N GLN A 4 -6.95 -40.11 -35.80
CA GLN A 4 -8.37 -39.94 -35.46
C GLN A 4 -8.97 -40.74 -34.28
N ILE A 5 -9.79 -40.11 -33.41
CA ILE A 5 -11.24 -39.86 -33.52
C ILE A 5 -11.69 -39.16 -32.21
N ILE A 6 -12.21 -37.94 -32.22
CA ILE A 6 -13.58 -37.42 -32.09
C ILE A 6 -14.54 -38.29 -31.23
N ASN A 7 -15.15 -37.72 -30.17
CA ASN A 7 -16.61 -37.62 -30.10
C ASN A 7 -17.11 -36.71 -28.95
N ASN A 8 -17.89 -35.77 -29.31
CA ASN A 8 -19.07 -35.10 -28.79
C ASN A 8 -19.70 -35.66 -27.51
N PHE A 9 -20.04 -34.76 -26.60
CA PHE A 9 -21.32 -34.77 -25.90
C PHE A 9 -21.90 -33.37 -25.81
N CYS A 10 -22.92 -33.12 -26.61
CA CYS A 10 -23.87 -32.02 -26.43
C CYS A 10 -24.86 -32.37 -25.33
N LEU A 11 -25.11 -31.48 -24.38
CA LEU A 11 -26.37 -31.44 -23.67
C LEU A 11 -26.89 -30.00 -23.62
N VAL A 12 -28.05 -29.83 -24.22
CA VAL A 12 -28.84 -28.61 -24.35
C VAL A 12 -29.57 -28.34 -23.06
N VAL A 13 -29.45 -27.12 -22.49
CA VAL A 13 -30.56 -26.48 -21.76
C VAL A 13 -30.41 -24.96 -21.82
N GLY A 14 -31.44 -24.27 -22.31
CA GLY A 14 -31.81 -22.91 -21.90
C GLY A 14 -31.23 -21.76 -22.69
N ALA A 15 -31.98 -21.30 -23.67
CA ALA A 15 -31.79 -20.08 -24.40
C ALA A 15 -31.81 -18.83 -23.50
N THR A 16 -30.71 -18.08 -23.49
CA THR A 16 -30.73 -16.62 -23.35
C THR A 16 -29.70 -16.08 -24.35
N VAL A 17 -30.25 -15.44 -25.38
CA VAL A 17 -29.47 -14.75 -26.40
C VAL A 17 -28.81 -13.53 -25.76
N LEU A 18 -27.56 -13.65 -25.34
CA LEU A 18 -26.68 -12.50 -25.19
C LEU A 18 -26.02 -12.28 -26.56
N ALA A 19 -26.49 -11.27 -27.25
CA ALA A 19 -25.81 -10.71 -28.41
C ALA A 19 -24.45 -10.16 -27.92
N CYS A 20 -23.41 -10.95 -28.07
CA CYS A 20 -22.04 -10.49 -27.99
C CYS A 20 -21.78 -9.71 -29.29
N SER A 21 -22.09 -8.41 -29.27
CA SER A 21 -21.57 -7.48 -30.28
C SER A 21 -20.04 -7.47 -30.10
N ALA A 22 -19.35 -8.26 -30.93
CA ALA A 22 -17.94 -8.06 -31.20
C ALA A 22 -17.81 -6.64 -31.78
N ALA A 23 -17.54 -5.66 -30.93
CA ALA A 23 -17.03 -4.38 -31.37
C ALA A 23 -15.70 -4.71 -32.06
N LEU A 24 -15.69 -4.68 -33.38
CA LEU A 24 -14.48 -4.57 -34.18
C LEU A 24 -13.74 -3.37 -33.59
N ALA A 25 -12.67 -3.60 -32.86
CA ALA A 25 -11.78 -2.58 -32.40
C ALA A 25 -11.26 -1.90 -33.67
N GLN A 26 -11.86 -0.79 -34.06
CA GLN A 26 -11.31 0.07 -35.09
C GLN A 26 -9.94 0.49 -34.59
N ASN A 27 -8.89 0.18 -35.35
CA ASN A 27 -7.56 0.69 -35.07
C ASN A 27 -7.68 2.20 -34.85
N PRO A 28 -7.16 2.74 -33.74
CA PRO A 28 -7.27 4.16 -33.47
C PRO A 28 -6.68 4.93 -34.65
N LYS A 29 -7.37 5.97 -35.09
CA LYS A 29 -6.86 6.82 -36.17
C LYS A 29 -5.53 7.42 -35.73
N PRO A 30 -4.53 7.50 -36.62
CA PRO A 30 -3.24 8.08 -36.29
C PRO A 30 -3.37 9.53 -35.84
N GLY A 31 -2.56 9.90 -34.86
CA GLY A 31 -2.40 11.29 -34.44
C GLY A 31 -1.58 12.07 -35.46
N LYS A 32 -1.58 13.39 -35.33
CA LYS A 32 -0.79 14.29 -36.17
C LYS A 32 0.19 15.08 -35.33
N LEU A 33 1.47 15.01 -35.65
CA LEU A 33 2.51 15.86 -35.06
C LEU A 33 2.78 17.01 -36.03
N LYS A 34 2.42 18.25 -35.62
CA LYS A 34 2.69 19.46 -36.39
C LYS A 34 3.94 20.12 -35.85
N MET A 35 5.01 20.05 -36.60
CA MET A 35 6.31 20.54 -36.19
C MET A 35 6.65 21.89 -36.79
N SER A 36 7.15 22.79 -35.97
CA SER A 36 7.82 24.04 -36.34
C SER A 36 9.26 23.96 -35.80
N VAL A 37 10.22 24.08 -36.69
CA VAL A 37 11.63 23.89 -36.34
C VAL A 37 12.44 25.09 -36.82
N SER A 38 13.31 25.60 -35.94
CA SER A 38 14.25 26.66 -36.25
C SER A 38 15.69 26.25 -35.82
N PRO A 39 16.69 26.30 -36.66
CA PRO A 39 16.67 26.70 -38.07
C PRO A 39 15.91 25.69 -38.95
N LYS A 40 15.33 26.16 -40.06
CA LYS A 40 14.53 25.31 -40.96
C LYS A 40 15.29 24.13 -41.59
N GLN A 41 16.60 24.19 -41.59
CA GLN A 41 17.50 23.13 -42.06
C GLN A 41 17.66 21.99 -41.06
N ALA A 42 17.23 22.20 -39.80
CA ALA A 42 17.37 21.16 -38.80
C ALA A 42 16.58 19.91 -39.16
N TYR A 43 17.19 18.78 -38.94
CA TYR A 43 16.61 17.47 -39.19
C TYR A 43 15.85 16.95 -38.00
N THR A 44 14.75 16.33 -38.29
CA THR A 44 13.92 15.68 -37.30
C THR A 44 14.02 14.17 -37.44
N PHE A 45 14.19 13.51 -36.33
CA PHE A 45 14.10 12.07 -36.18
C PHE A 45 12.92 11.76 -35.25
N VAL A 46 12.16 10.76 -35.61
CA VAL A 46 11.06 10.25 -34.79
C VAL A 46 11.29 8.73 -34.63
N ASP A 47 11.36 8.29 -33.39
CA ASP A 47 11.64 6.90 -33.05
C ASP A 47 12.91 6.36 -33.76
N GLY A 48 13.93 7.20 -33.84
CA GLY A 48 15.19 6.90 -34.51
C GLY A 48 15.16 6.94 -36.05
N LYS A 49 14.02 7.27 -36.68
CA LYS A 49 13.89 7.38 -38.13
C LYS A 49 14.00 8.82 -38.58
N ALA A 50 14.84 9.09 -39.56
CA ALA A 50 14.97 10.42 -40.16
C ALA A 50 13.68 10.77 -40.94
N ILE A 51 13.06 11.86 -40.55
CA ILE A 51 11.85 12.37 -41.19
C ILE A 51 12.20 13.46 -42.22
N GLY A 52 13.27 14.20 -41.99
CA GLY A 52 13.78 15.24 -42.86
C GLY A 52 13.74 16.64 -42.24
N PRO A 53 14.22 17.67 -42.96
CA PRO A 53 14.33 19.01 -42.43
C PRO A 53 13.05 19.80 -42.46
N GLY A 54 13.00 20.83 -41.62
CA GLY A 54 12.04 21.91 -41.64
C GLY A 54 10.67 21.60 -41.04
N ASN A 55 9.79 22.60 -41.21
CA ASN A 55 8.43 22.52 -40.70
C ASN A 55 7.62 21.48 -41.46
N ARG A 56 6.90 20.62 -40.73
CA ARG A 56 6.06 19.60 -41.36
C ARG A 56 5.00 19.06 -40.40
N THR A 57 4.02 18.42 -41.00
CA THR A 57 3.02 17.64 -40.27
C THR A 57 3.15 16.17 -40.67
N ILE A 58 3.33 15.32 -39.69
CA ILE A 58 3.47 13.87 -39.87
C ILE A 58 2.34 13.15 -39.15
N LYS A 59 1.90 12.04 -39.72
CA LYS A 59 0.94 11.13 -39.09
C LYS A 59 1.73 10.01 -38.44
N LEU A 60 1.43 9.74 -37.18
CA LEU A 60 2.05 8.69 -36.38
C LEU A 60 0.97 7.93 -35.64
N ASP A 61 1.26 6.73 -35.24
CA ASP A 61 0.35 5.94 -34.42
C ASP A 61 0.07 6.63 -33.08
N VAL A 62 -1.00 6.24 -32.41
CA VAL A 62 -1.32 6.72 -31.06
C VAL A 62 -0.30 6.17 -30.08
N GLY A 63 0.23 7.02 -29.21
CA GLY A 63 1.24 6.65 -28.25
C GLY A 63 2.30 7.73 -28.04
N THR A 64 3.34 7.38 -27.30
CA THR A 64 4.49 8.26 -27.05
C THR A 64 5.57 7.99 -28.09
N HIS A 65 6.02 9.05 -28.74
CA HIS A 65 7.07 9.04 -29.76
C HIS A 65 8.28 9.82 -29.28
N HIS A 66 9.45 9.26 -29.50
CA HIS A 66 10.71 9.90 -29.18
C HIS A 66 11.17 10.78 -30.33
N LEU A 67 11.31 12.07 -30.05
CA LEU A 67 11.63 13.11 -31.02
C LEU A 67 13.03 13.64 -30.77
N VAL A 68 13.88 13.59 -31.78
CA VAL A 68 15.19 14.23 -31.79
C VAL A 68 15.25 15.24 -32.93
N VAL A 69 15.66 16.48 -32.63
CA VAL A 69 15.89 17.51 -33.63
C VAL A 69 17.32 17.98 -33.54
N ALA A 70 18.05 17.90 -34.62
CA ALA A 70 19.45 18.20 -34.68
C ALA A 70 19.80 19.08 -35.88
N ASN A 71 20.79 19.95 -35.70
CA ASN A 71 21.41 20.69 -36.77
C ASN A 71 22.90 20.87 -36.48
N TYR A 72 23.70 20.85 -37.54
CA TYR A 72 25.13 21.11 -37.42
C TYR A 72 25.40 22.49 -36.79
N GLY A 73 26.25 22.55 -35.79
CA GLY A 73 26.54 23.77 -35.07
C GLY A 73 25.49 24.21 -34.04
N TYR A 74 24.52 23.36 -33.75
CA TYR A 74 23.48 23.60 -32.75
C TYR A 74 23.45 22.47 -31.74
N LYS A 75 22.97 22.78 -30.53
CA LYS A 75 22.61 21.76 -29.56
C LYS A 75 21.37 21.04 -30.07
N PHE A 76 21.37 19.73 -30.03
CA PHE A 76 20.17 18.97 -30.39
C PHE A 76 19.14 19.04 -29.27
N VAL A 77 17.89 18.87 -29.63
CA VAL A 77 16.75 18.76 -28.69
C VAL A 77 16.20 17.35 -28.79
N GLU A 78 16.01 16.75 -27.64
CA GLU A 78 15.45 15.41 -27.48
C GLU A 78 14.29 15.49 -26.52
N GLN A 79 13.13 14.99 -26.92
CA GLN A 79 11.91 15.00 -26.10
C GLN A 79 10.93 13.93 -26.54
N ASP A 80 10.10 13.49 -25.60
CA ASP A 80 8.98 12.60 -25.90
C ASP A 80 7.70 13.39 -26.14
N VAL A 81 6.92 12.95 -27.12
CA VAL A 81 5.65 13.55 -27.49
C VAL A 81 4.57 12.49 -27.54
N SER A 82 3.52 12.66 -26.78
CA SER A 82 2.37 11.75 -26.79
C SER A 82 1.30 12.22 -27.75
N LEU A 83 0.82 11.31 -28.58
CA LEU A 83 -0.22 11.55 -29.57
C LEU A 83 -1.49 10.78 -29.24
N ASP A 84 -2.61 11.49 -29.26
CA ASP A 84 -3.93 10.91 -29.14
C ASP A 84 -4.55 10.68 -30.53
N SER A 85 -5.54 9.80 -30.58
CA SER A 85 -6.27 9.49 -31.81
C SER A 85 -6.92 10.74 -32.42
N ASP A 86 -6.67 10.95 -33.71
CA ASP A 86 -7.20 12.03 -34.58
C ASP A 86 -6.91 13.47 -34.06
N LYS A 87 -6.02 13.62 -33.10
CA LYS A 87 -5.60 14.94 -32.61
C LYS A 87 -4.34 15.43 -33.28
N THR A 88 -4.18 16.73 -33.32
CA THR A 88 -2.95 17.38 -33.77
C THR A 88 -2.21 18.00 -32.60
N VAL A 89 -1.00 17.54 -32.37
CA VAL A 89 -0.10 18.07 -31.33
C VAL A 89 0.88 19.03 -31.99
N PRO A 90 0.86 20.32 -31.69
CA PRO A 90 1.87 21.25 -32.17
C PRO A 90 3.13 21.12 -31.33
N VAL A 91 4.30 21.09 -31.98
CA VAL A 91 5.62 21.13 -31.35
C VAL A 91 6.46 22.20 -32.02
N ASP A 92 6.95 23.14 -31.23
CA ASP A 92 7.80 24.23 -31.69
C ASP A 92 9.19 24.07 -31.09
N ILE A 93 10.21 23.89 -31.92
CA ILE A 93 11.57 23.63 -31.51
C ILE A 93 12.50 24.68 -32.09
N LYS A 94 13.15 25.41 -31.20
CA LYS A 94 14.20 26.35 -31.54
C LYS A 94 15.53 25.82 -31.01
N LEU A 95 16.40 25.42 -31.92
CA LEU A 95 17.73 24.96 -31.56
C LEU A 95 18.63 26.14 -31.15
N GLU A 96 19.45 25.93 -30.16
CA GLU A 96 20.45 26.89 -29.70
C GLU A 96 21.79 26.64 -30.41
N PRO A 97 22.46 27.68 -30.91
CA PRO A 97 23.79 27.54 -31.46
C PRO A 97 24.79 27.01 -30.40
N VAL A 98 25.68 26.12 -30.76
CA VAL A 98 26.71 25.59 -29.86
C VAL A 98 27.71 26.68 -29.46
N GLY A 99 27.86 27.73 -30.25
CA GLY A 99 28.66 28.92 -29.93
C GLY A 99 30.16 28.70 -29.89
N ALA A 100 30.64 27.48 -30.01
CA ALA A 100 32.07 27.16 -29.88
C ALA A 100 32.66 26.66 -31.21
N ASN A 101 33.89 26.99 -31.41
CA ASN A 101 34.69 26.40 -32.47
C ASN A 101 34.91 24.91 -32.20
N VAL A 102 34.85 24.07 -33.23
CA VAL A 102 35.36 22.70 -33.13
C VAL A 102 36.87 22.83 -32.84
N PRO A 103 37.34 22.38 -31.68
CA PRO A 103 38.73 22.60 -31.29
C PRO A 103 39.70 21.77 -32.11
N GLY A 104 40.94 22.24 -32.23
CA GLY A 104 42.04 21.51 -32.85
C GLY A 104 42.08 21.54 -34.37
N PRO A 105 42.98 20.75 -34.98
CA PRO A 105 43.03 20.55 -36.42
C PRO A 105 41.75 19.91 -36.91
N ARG A 106 41.25 20.29 -38.06
CA ARG A 106 39.97 19.80 -38.63
C ARG A 106 40.05 19.59 -40.12
N GLY A 107 39.24 18.68 -40.56
CA GLY A 107 38.93 18.44 -41.95
C GLY A 107 37.46 18.57 -42.21
N ARG A 108 37.05 18.34 -43.43
CA ARG A 108 35.64 18.40 -43.85
C ARG A 108 35.25 17.22 -44.70
N ILE A 109 34.05 16.75 -44.48
CA ILE A 109 33.41 15.72 -45.33
C ILE A 109 32.20 16.36 -46.01
N GLN A 110 32.21 16.32 -47.32
CA GLN A 110 31.09 16.74 -48.16
C GLN A 110 30.48 15.50 -48.82
N ILE A 111 29.18 15.35 -48.76
CA ILE A 111 28.46 14.24 -49.38
C ILE A 111 27.80 14.76 -50.65
N GLU A 112 28.06 14.03 -51.76
CA GLU A 112 27.39 14.23 -53.03
C GLU A 112 26.53 13.01 -53.35
N SER A 113 25.28 13.22 -53.71
CA SER A 113 24.34 12.11 -54.02
C SER A 113 24.48 11.60 -55.46
N GLY A 114 25.11 12.35 -56.32
CA GLY A 114 25.28 11.97 -57.73
C GLY A 114 23.91 11.80 -58.41
N ARG A 115 23.63 10.58 -58.88
CA ARG A 115 22.38 10.25 -59.57
C ARG A 115 21.27 9.74 -58.69
N LEU A 116 21.43 9.79 -57.36
CA LEU A 116 20.39 9.34 -56.44
C LEU A 116 19.30 10.41 -56.31
N HIS A 117 18.42 10.50 -57.28
CA HIS A 117 17.29 11.42 -57.25
C HIS A 117 16.47 11.22 -55.98
N GLY A 118 16.16 12.30 -55.28
CA GLY A 118 15.37 12.28 -54.05
C GLY A 118 16.15 12.06 -52.76
N ALA A 119 17.48 12.17 -52.79
CA ALA A 119 18.31 12.14 -51.58
C ALA A 119 18.22 13.40 -50.72
N THR A 120 17.51 14.41 -51.17
CA THR A 120 17.33 15.70 -50.48
C THR A 120 16.74 15.62 -49.08
N ALA A 121 16.13 14.52 -48.73
CA ALA A 121 15.64 14.26 -47.37
C ALA A 121 16.48 13.22 -46.61
N ALA A 122 17.69 12.98 -47.03
CA ALA A 122 18.57 12.03 -46.37
C ALA A 122 19.26 12.65 -45.17
N ALA A 123 19.40 11.86 -44.13
CA ALA A 123 20.22 12.18 -42.97
C ALA A 123 21.60 11.52 -43.09
N VAL A 124 22.65 12.18 -42.67
CA VAL A 124 24.00 11.65 -42.66
C VAL A 124 24.39 11.45 -41.20
N LEU A 125 24.77 10.26 -40.84
CA LEU A 125 25.18 9.89 -39.50
C LEU A 125 26.71 9.75 -39.47
N LEU A 126 27.31 10.26 -38.44
CA LEU A 126 28.74 10.15 -38.21
C LEU A 126 29.02 9.14 -37.10
N ASN A 127 29.86 8.15 -37.38
CA ASN A 127 30.25 7.10 -36.44
C ASN A 127 29.07 6.35 -35.81
N GLY A 128 28.02 6.11 -36.58
CA GLY A 128 26.84 5.37 -36.16
C GLY A 128 25.99 6.07 -35.11
N LYS A 129 26.33 7.32 -34.77
CA LYS A 129 25.68 8.07 -33.72
C LYS A 129 24.61 9.01 -34.25
N LYS A 130 23.68 9.39 -33.38
CA LYS A 130 22.79 10.53 -33.60
C LYS A 130 23.65 11.75 -33.96
N PRO A 131 23.21 12.53 -34.92
CA PRO A 131 24.09 13.52 -35.54
C PRO A 131 24.41 14.69 -34.63
N LEU A 132 25.56 14.65 -34.02
CA LEU A 132 26.08 15.76 -33.21
C LEU A 132 26.76 16.82 -34.05
N TYR A 133 27.38 16.40 -35.15
CA TYR A 133 28.12 17.27 -36.07
C TYR A 133 27.45 17.38 -37.42
N PHE A 134 26.23 16.98 -37.49
CA PHE A 134 25.63 16.83 -38.77
C PHE A 134 24.27 17.49 -38.86
N VAL A 135 24.07 18.06 -40.00
CA VAL A 135 22.77 18.35 -40.46
C VAL A 135 22.64 18.07 -41.92
N GLY A 136 22.06 17.01 -42.23
CA GLY A 136 22.14 16.55 -43.52
C GLY A 136 21.09 16.91 -44.50
N HIS A 137 21.48 17.62 -45.42
CA HIS A 137 20.89 17.73 -46.70
C HIS A 137 21.87 17.13 -47.68
N VAL A 138 21.59 15.99 -48.22
CA VAL A 138 22.36 15.52 -49.36
C VAL A 138 21.70 16.14 -50.59
N ASP A 139 22.33 17.18 -51.10
CA ASP A 139 21.83 17.87 -52.28
C ASP A 139 22.26 17.16 -53.54
N GLU A 140 21.36 16.96 -54.45
CA GLU A 140 21.57 16.33 -55.73
C GLU A 140 22.15 17.28 -56.76
N PHE A 141 21.83 18.53 -56.67
CA PHE A 141 22.17 19.48 -57.68
C PHE A 141 22.66 20.76 -57.06
N ASN A 142 23.86 20.87 -57.00
CA ASN A 142 24.72 21.87 -56.81
C ASN A 142 24.62 23.18 -57.61
N HIS A 143 23.47 23.61 -57.89
CA HIS A 143 23.34 24.87 -58.54
C HIS A 143 23.26 26.07 -57.62
N ASP A 144 22.94 25.80 -56.32
CA ASP A 144 22.96 26.81 -55.28
C ASP A 144 23.92 26.41 -54.17
N ILE A 145 25.12 26.95 -54.25
CA ILE A 145 26.20 26.77 -53.25
C ILE A 145 25.76 27.08 -51.83
N ILE A 146 24.68 27.78 -51.67
CA ILE A 146 24.10 28.22 -50.38
C ILE A 146 23.62 27.01 -49.50
N TRP A 147 23.40 25.87 -50.08
CA TRP A 147 22.80 24.72 -49.41
C TRP A 147 23.74 23.53 -49.14
N HIS A 148 25.02 23.69 -49.50
CA HIS A 148 26.01 22.66 -49.17
C HIS A 148 26.31 22.61 -47.70
N GLN A 149 25.99 21.50 -47.09
CA GLN A 149 26.42 21.22 -45.75
C GLN A 149 27.60 20.27 -45.75
N GLU A 150 28.60 20.67 -45.01
CA GLU A 150 29.82 19.88 -44.83
C GLU A 150 29.94 19.51 -43.37
N LEU A 151 30.29 18.25 -43.11
CA LEU A 151 30.68 17.84 -41.77
C LEU A 151 32.08 18.35 -41.47
N VAL A 152 32.23 19.12 -40.41
CA VAL A 152 33.53 19.47 -39.86
C VAL A 152 33.92 18.40 -38.85
N VAL A 153 35.01 17.72 -39.10
CA VAL A 153 35.45 16.57 -38.30
C VAL A 153 36.90 16.71 -37.92
N PRO A 154 37.33 16.10 -36.80
CA PRO A 154 38.78 15.95 -36.53
C PRO A 154 39.41 15.08 -37.63
N PRO A 155 40.73 15.26 -37.88
CA PRO A 155 41.45 14.35 -38.77
C PRO A 155 41.34 12.91 -38.26
N GLY A 156 41.17 11.99 -39.18
CA GLY A 156 41.03 10.56 -38.87
C GLY A 156 40.04 9.85 -39.80
N THR A 157 39.76 8.59 -39.50
CA THR A 157 38.78 7.80 -40.25
C THR A 157 37.42 7.83 -39.53
N HIS A 158 36.41 8.24 -40.26
CA HIS A 158 35.03 8.37 -39.75
C HIS A 158 34.11 7.44 -40.52
N GLN A 159 33.29 6.68 -39.80
CA GLN A 159 32.21 5.92 -40.41
C GLN A 159 31.04 6.88 -40.70
N VAL A 160 30.74 7.04 -41.97
CA VAL A 160 29.65 7.89 -42.44
C VAL A 160 28.54 7.00 -42.99
N THR A 161 27.31 7.22 -42.49
CA THR A 161 26.15 6.51 -42.97
C THR A 161 25.10 7.52 -43.43
N VAL A 162 24.60 7.33 -44.65
CA VAL A 162 23.53 8.17 -45.22
C VAL A 162 22.24 7.37 -45.21
N THR A 163 21.21 7.89 -44.56
CA THR A 163 19.92 7.24 -44.42
C THR A 163 18.78 8.09 -44.93
N ARG A 164 17.74 7.47 -45.45
CA ARG A 164 16.48 8.13 -45.83
C ARG A 164 15.31 7.36 -45.22
N TYR A 165 14.52 8.00 -44.41
CA TYR A 165 13.38 7.37 -43.70
C TYR A 165 13.79 6.06 -42.99
N GLY A 166 14.97 6.06 -42.35
CA GLY A 166 15.50 4.87 -41.67
C GLY A 166 16.08 3.79 -42.57
N LYS A 167 16.08 3.97 -43.91
CA LYS A 167 16.72 3.07 -44.87
C LYS A 167 18.10 3.60 -45.18
N GLU A 168 19.12 2.76 -45.00
CA GLU A 168 20.49 3.08 -45.41
C GLU A 168 20.57 3.23 -46.94
N LEU A 169 21.13 4.31 -47.41
CA LEU A 169 21.43 4.56 -48.83
C LEU A 169 22.87 4.25 -49.12
N TRP A 170 23.77 4.56 -48.20
CA TRP A 170 25.20 4.33 -48.31
C TRP A 170 25.84 4.35 -46.91
N SER A 171 26.88 3.55 -46.72
CA SER A 171 27.72 3.59 -45.51
C SER A 171 29.14 3.21 -45.87
N GLY A 172 30.10 3.91 -45.29
CA GLY A 172 31.50 3.61 -45.51
C GLY A 172 32.47 4.45 -44.65
N PRO A 173 33.68 3.98 -44.46
CA PRO A 173 34.73 4.74 -43.80
C PRO A 173 35.26 5.86 -44.72
N ILE A 174 35.42 7.06 -44.18
CA ILE A 174 36.03 8.20 -44.85
C ILE A 174 37.21 8.70 -44.03
N THR A 175 38.39 8.73 -44.64
CA THR A 175 39.57 9.24 -43.97
C THR A 175 39.83 10.70 -44.38
N VAL A 176 39.91 11.57 -43.36
CA VAL A 176 40.09 13.03 -43.54
C VAL A 176 41.35 13.47 -42.84
N ALA A 177 42.22 14.18 -43.57
CA ALA A 177 43.38 14.84 -42.95
C ALA A 177 43.04 16.26 -42.53
N ALA A 178 43.89 16.84 -41.68
CA ALA A 178 43.79 18.25 -41.32
C ALA A 178 43.88 19.16 -42.55
N ASP A 179 43.07 20.21 -42.53
CA ASP A 179 42.98 21.20 -43.61
C ASP A 179 42.59 20.60 -44.98
N GLN A 180 41.94 19.43 -44.96
CA GLN A 180 41.43 18.78 -46.17
C GLN A 180 39.91 18.71 -46.21
N ARG A 181 39.35 18.68 -47.41
CA ARG A 181 37.97 18.34 -47.67
C ARG A 181 37.92 17.02 -48.44
N VAL A 182 37.21 16.05 -47.94
CA VAL A 182 36.92 14.82 -48.69
C VAL A 182 35.47 14.92 -49.21
N ILE A 183 35.31 14.80 -50.49
CA ILE A 183 34.05 14.81 -51.20
C ILE A 183 33.71 13.36 -51.57
N VAL A 184 32.65 12.85 -51.03
CA VAL A 184 32.22 11.46 -51.30
C VAL A 184 30.96 11.47 -52.12
N ASN A 185 31.02 10.80 -53.26
CA ASN A 185 29.84 10.55 -54.08
C ASN A 185 29.21 9.22 -53.69
N ILE A 186 28.10 9.26 -53.00
CA ILE A 186 27.42 8.04 -52.48
C ILE A 186 26.80 7.15 -53.54
N SER A 187 26.65 7.62 -54.77
CA SER A 187 26.10 6.79 -55.87
C SER A 187 27.12 5.78 -56.43
N ASN A 188 28.39 6.04 -56.26
CA ASN A 188 29.46 5.17 -56.79
C ASN A 188 30.62 4.95 -55.81
N GLY A 189 30.54 5.49 -54.58
CA GLY A 189 31.57 5.37 -53.55
C GLY A 189 32.89 6.09 -53.86
N LYS A 190 32.98 6.91 -54.91
CA LYS A 190 34.20 7.60 -55.30
C LYS A 190 34.45 8.78 -54.34
N GLU A 191 35.67 8.86 -53.85
CA GLU A 191 36.16 9.97 -53.03
C GLU A 191 37.03 10.89 -53.85
N LYS A 192 36.94 12.21 -53.54
CA LYS A 192 37.82 13.24 -54.06
C LYS A 192 38.32 14.06 -52.87
N THR A 193 39.62 14.15 -52.72
CA THR A 193 40.26 14.99 -51.69
C THR A 193 40.62 16.33 -52.28
N LYS A 194 40.26 17.39 -51.57
CA LYS A 194 40.63 18.77 -51.89
C LYS A 194 41.24 19.42 -50.64
N PRO A 195 42.30 20.28 -50.80
CA PRO A 195 42.82 21.06 -49.71
C PRO A 195 41.75 22.04 -49.21
N TRP A 196 41.71 22.24 -47.88
CA TRP A 196 40.91 23.25 -47.22
C TRP A 196 41.80 24.31 -46.58
N PRO A 197 41.65 25.60 -46.90
CA PRO A 197 42.53 26.64 -46.36
C PRO A 197 42.37 26.81 -44.85
N ARG A 198 43.51 26.93 -44.15
CA ARG A 198 43.50 27.29 -42.73
C ARG A 198 42.79 28.62 -42.49
N GLY A 199 42.03 28.73 -41.43
CA GLY A 199 41.30 29.93 -41.02
C GLY A 199 39.95 30.15 -41.70
N SER A 200 39.57 29.31 -42.64
CA SER A 200 38.23 29.36 -43.28
C SER A 200 37.18 28.55 -42.56
N ALA A 201 37.44 28.17 -41.33
CA ALA A 201 36.55 27.35 -40.56
C ALA A 201 35.43 28.15 -39.91
N CYS A 202 34.19 27.77 -40.21
CA CYS A 202 33.05 28.21 -39.47
C CYS A 202 32.70 27.21 -38.35
N PRO A 203 32.64 27.69 -37.11
CA PRO A 203 32.33 26.81 -35.98
C PRO A 203 30.88 26.36 -35.95
N THR A 204 29.99 27.14 -36.54
CA THR A 204 28.57 26.87 -36.64
C THR A 204 28.14 26.86 -38.10
N TYR A 205 27.05 26.17 -38.41
CA TYR A 205 26.51 26.22 -39.75
C TYR A 205 26.09 27.65 -40.12
N ARG A 206 26.85 28.20 -41.07
CA ARG A 206 26.49 29.43 -41.77
C ARG A 206 26.74 29.23 -43.25
N PRO A 207 25.77 29.45 -44.10
CA PRO A 207 25.92 29.24 -45.57
C PRO A 207 27.14 29.94 -46.13
N GLU A 208 27.41 31.16 -45.69
CA GLU A 208 28.55 31.93 -46.11
C GLU A 208 29.93 31.36 -45.66
N CYS A 209 29.94 30.54 -44.66
CA CYS A 209 31.17 29.90 -44.16
C CYS A 209 31.47 28.57 -44.85
N ASP A 210 30.50 27.93 -45.37
CA ASP A 210 30.64 26.66 -46.10
C ASP A 210 31.00 26.89 -47.57
N MET A 211 30.92 28.14 -48.01
CA MET A 211 31.43 28.54 -49.31
C MET A 211 32.96 28.70 -49.23
N PRO A 212 33.73 27.96 -49.99
CA PRO A 212 35.13 28.30 -50.20
C PRO A 212 35.16 29.63 -50.97
N LYS A 213 35.49 30.74 -50.30
CA LYS A 213 36.05 31.87 -51.04
C LYS A 213 37.23 31.31 -51.79
N LEU A 214 37.24 31.43 -53.11
CA LEU A 214 38.32 30.98 -53.99
C LEU A 214 39.67 31.20 -53.28
N ALA A 215 40.21 30.11 -52.78
CA ALA A 215 41.49 30.16 -52.05
C ALA A 215 42.57 30.60 -53.02
N PRO A 216 43.43 31.53 -52.61
CA PRO A 216 44.61 31.82 -53.41
C PRO A 216 45.33 30.50 -53.69
N ARG A 217 45.76 30.30 -54.97
CA ARG A 217 46.44 29.09 -55.42
C ARG A 217 47.55 28.74 -54.45
N PHE A 218 47.35 27.68 -53.66
CA PHE A 218 48.40 27.14 -52.82
C PHE A 218 49.50 26.57 -53.74
N LYS A 219 50.74 27.11 -53.62
CA LYS A 219 51.92 26.47 -54.21
C LYS A 219 52.06 25.09 -53.54
N ALA A 220 51.99 24.06 -54.32
CA ALA A 220 52.35 22.70 -53.93
C ALA A 220 53.80 22.73 -53.43
N GLY A 221 54.01 22.46 -52.17
CA GLY A 221 55.35 22.45 -51.61
C GLY A 221 55.37 22.45 -50.08
N ILE A 222 54.49 21.69 -49.47
CA ILE A 222 54.69 21.32 -48.09
C ILE A 222 55.02 19.84 -48.08
N ALA A 223 56.30 19.54 -47.79
CA ALA A 223 56.72 18.19 -47.43
C ALA A 223 55.70 17.65 -46.37
N SER A 224 55.27 16.44 -46.56
CA SER A 224 54.49 15.69 -45.58
C SER A 224 55.37 15.53 -44.32
N ALA A 225 55.34 16.51 -43.44
CA ALA A 225 55.77 16.28 -42.08
C ALA A 225 54.83 15.23 -41.50
N THR A 226 55.36 14.06 -41.21
CA THR A 226 54.66 13.03 -40.45
C THR A 226 54.39 13.64 -39.08
N VAL A 227 53.21 14.20 -38.90
CA VAL A 227 52.79 14.73 -37.60
C VAL A 227 52.57 13.50 -36.74
N VAL A 228 53.45 13.27 -35.79
CA VAL A 228 53.26 12.29 -34.73
C VAL A 228 52.09 12.79 -33.88
N VAL A 229 50.95 12.20 -34.08
CA VAL A 229 49.76 12.54 -33.33
C VAL A 229 49.79 11.72 -32.05
N ALA A 230 49.73 12.39 -30.90
CA ALA A 230 49.67 11.71 -29.62
C ALA A 230 48.38 10.89 -29.52
N PRO A 231 48.43 9.67 -28.98
CA PRO A 231 47.26 8.82 -28.85
C PRO A 231 46.23 9.45 -27.91
N VAL A 232 44.96 9.27 -28.23
CA VAL A 232 43.84 9.66 -27.35
C VAL A 232 43.86 8.78 -26.10
N SER A 233 43.79 9.39 -24.94
CA SER A 233 43.66 8.68 -23.67
C SER A 233 42.47 9.21 -22.89
N GLY A 234 41.90 8.37 -22.05
CA GLY A 234 40.77 8.77 -21.22
C GLY A 234 40.58 7.85 -20.03
N SER A 235 39.87 8.36 -19.07
CA SER A 235 39.43 7.62 -17.89
C SER A 235 37.98 7.97 -17.56
N VAL A 236 37.28 7.03 -16.95
CA VAL A 236 35.97 7.25 -16.36
C VAL A 236 35.90 6.52 -15.04
N SER A 237 35.35 7.15 -14.04
CA SER A 237 35.22 6.59 -12.70
C SER A 237 33.87 6.98 -12.08
N ALA A 238 33.41 6.17 -11.18
CA ALA A 238 32.22 6.44 -10.37
C ALA A 238 32.61 6.33 -8.88
N ASN A 239 32.20 7.29 -8.09
CA ASN A 239 32.48 7.27 -6.66
C ASN A 239 31.24 7.72 -5.87
N PRO A 240 30.67 6.79 -5.05
CA PRO A 240 31.00 5.37 -4.97
C PRO A 240 30.63 4.58 -6.23
N SER A 241 31.32 3.49 -6.52
CA SER A 241 31.01 2.59 -7.64
C SER A 241 29.87 1.61 -7.31
N LYS A 242 29.47 1.54 -6.04
CA LYS A 242 28.35 0.73 -5.56
C LYS A 242 27.43 1.60 -4.73
N ILE A 243 26.16 1.59 -5.06
CA ILE A 243 25.11 2.40 -4.42
C ILE A 243 23.92 1.54 -4.08
N ASP A 244 23.17 1.94 -3.06
CA ASP A 244 21.82 1.43 -2.85
C ASP A 244 20.82 2.10 -3.80
N CYS A 245 19.65 1.52 -3.93
CA CYS A 245 18.60 2.07 -4.79
C CYS A 245 18.30 3.53 -4.42
N ASN A 246 18.12 4.37 -5.43
CA ASN A 246 17.89 5.82 -5.32
C ASN A 246 19.04 6.63 -4.70
N GLN A 247 20.15 6.02 -4.40
CA GLN A 247 21.33 6.78 -4.03
C GLN A 247 22.04 7.34 -5.25
N ASN A 248 22.76 8.41 -5.02
CA ASN A 248 23.54 9.10 -6.04
C ASN A 248 25.00 8.65 -6.01
N THR A 249 25.62 8.68 -7.17
CA THR A 249 27.08 8.58 -7.30
C THR A 249 27.58 9.68 -8.20
N GLN A 250 28.83 10.07 -8.01
CA GLN A 250 29.50 11.04 -8.85
C GLN A 250 30.24 10.29 -9.96
N LEU A 251 29.80 10.47 -11.19
CA LEU A 251 30.52 10.01 -12.38
C LEU A 251 31.46 11.10 -12.83
N ALA A 252 32.74 10.77 -12.90
CA ALA A 252 33.80 11.69 -13.36
C ALA A 252 34.53 11.09 -14.56
N TRP A 253 34.90 11.93 -15.52
CA TRP A 253 35.67 11.53 -16.70
C TRP A 253 36.66 12.59 -17.08
N ASP A 254 37.77 12.13 -17.66
CA ASP A 254 38.79 12.97 -18.22
C ASP A 254 39.34 12.32 -19.47
N SER A 255 39.65 13.12 -20.47
CA SER A 255 40.31 12.63 -21.68
C SER A 255 41.29 13.64 -22.23
N LYS A 256 42.39 13.13 -22.81
CA LYS A 256 43.49 13.94 -23.38
C LYS A 256 43.61 13.64 -24.86
N GLU A 257 44.05 14.64 -25.61
CA GLU A 257 44.17 14.60 -27.06
C GLU A 257 42.82 14.33 -27.74
N THR A 258 41.75 14.74 -27.09
CA THR A 258 40.38 14.48 -27.48
C THR A 258 39.72 15.70 -28.06
N VAL A 259 39.01 15.52 -29.15
CA VAL A 259 38.22 16.59 -29.81
C VAL A 259 36.74 16.41 -29.50
N GLU A 260 36.32 15.15 -29.36
CA GLU A 260 34.95 14.77 -29.04
C GLU A 260 34.94 13.75 -27.92
N ALA A 261 33.97 13.90 -27.04
CA ALA A 261 33.68 12.92 -26.02
C ALA A 261 32.19 12.65 -25.96
N ASP A 262 31.88 11.40 -25.80
CA ASP A 262 30.51 10.90 -25.76
C ASP A 262 30.39 9.86 -24.65
N MET A 263 29.45 10.05 -23.78
CA MET A 263 29.22 9.13 -22.65
C MET A 263 27.92 8.33 -22.89
N SER A 264 28.00 7.02 -22.76
CA SER A 264 26.82 6.17 -22.88
C SER A 264 25.69 6.67 -21.97
N GLY A 265 24.50 6.87 -22.55
CA GLY A 265 23.33 7.38 -21.84
C GLY A 265 23.32 8.89 -21.53
N MET A 266 24.36 9.65 -21.94
CA MET A 266 24.46 11.09 -21.66
C MET A 266 24.99 11.94 -22.81
N SER A 267 25.22 11.34 -23.94
CA SER A 267 25.85 11.94 -25.12
C SER A 267 25.25 13.29 -25.57
N PRO A 268 26.03 14.29 -25.99
CA PRO A 268 27.47 14.42 -25.87
C PRO A 268 27.93 14.95 -24.50
N VAL A 269 29.20 14.75 -24.17
CA VAL A 269 29.78 15.32 -22.96
C VAL A 269 31.02 16.15 -23.28
N PRO A 270 31.44 17.09 -22.43
CA PRO A 270 32.75 17.72 -22.52
C PRO A 270 33.88 16.68 -22.46
N THR A 271 35.08 17.03 -22.93
CA THR A 271 36.25 16.13 -22.89
C THR A 271 36.70 15.76 -21.47
N SER A 272 36.35 16.56 -20.49
CA SER A 272 36.44 16.25 -19.05
C SER A 272 35.24 16.83 -18.32
N GLY A 273 34.86 16.18 -17.25
CA GLY A 273 33.72 16.64 -16.46
C GLY A 273 33.29 15.66 -15.38
N GLU A 274 32.28 16.06 -14.67
CA GLU A 274 31.63 15.24 -13.64
C GLU A 274 30.15 15.44 -13.66
N LYS A 275 29.41 14.43 -13.21
CA LYS A 275 27.94 14.46 -13.13
C LYS A 275 27.42 13.54 -12.04
N THR A 276 26.54 14.07 -11.21
CA THR A 276 25.79 13.24 -10.28
C THR A 276 24.74 12.43 -11.05
N ILE A 277 24.73 11.12 -10.82
CA ILE A 277 23.81 10.17 -11.45
C ILE A 277 23.20 9.26 -10.39
N SER A 278 22.01 8.75 -10.68
CA SER A 278 21.26 7.81 -9.83
C SER A 278 20.63 6.70 -10.68
N PRO A 279 21.44 5.77 -11.19
CA PRO A 279 20.89 4.66 -11.96
C PRO A 279 20.05 3.75 -11.08
N ARG A 280 18.98 3.20 -11.65
CA ARG A 280 18.10 2.23 -10.97
C ARG A 280 18.48 0.78 -11.21
N GLN A 281 19.44 0.55 -12.07
CA GLN A 281 19.98 -0.77 -12.40
C GLN A 281 21.49 -0.66 -12.53
N THR A 282 22.19 -1.74 -12.26
CA THR A 282 23.62 -1.82 -12.51
C THR A 282 23.90 -1.39 -13.95
N THR A 283 24.65 -0.32 -14.12
CA THR A 283 24.83 0.36 -15.40
C THR A 283 26.31 0.54 -15.69
N VAL A 284 26.70 0.22 -16.92
CA VAL A 284 28.02 0.48 -17.44
C VAL A 284 28.03 1.84 -18.14
N TYR A 285 28.86 2.74 -17.67
CA TYR A 285 29.12 4.03 -18.30
C TYR A 285 30.43 3.95 -19.09
N GLN A 286 30.33 4.11 -20.39
CA GLN A 286 31.47 4.07 -21.30
C GLN A 286 31.68 5.45 -21.93
N LEU A 287 32.86 6.00 -21.75
CA LEU A 287 33.30 7.19 -22.45
C LEU A 287 33.87 6.77 -23.81
N THR A 288 33.36 7.35 -24.88
CA THR A 288 34.01 7.26 -26.19
C THR A 288 34.64 8.60 -26.47
N ALA A 289 35.97 8.67 -26.36
CA ALA A 289 36.73 9.88 -26.63
C ALA A 289 37.50 9.71 -27.94
N SER A 290 37.30 10.62 -28.88
CA SER A 290 37.92 10.59 -30.21
C SER A 290 38.72 11.86 -30.49
N GLY A 291 39.83 11.68 -31.17
CA GLY A 291 40.71 12.77 -31.56
C GLY A 291 41.62 12.38 -32.71
N PRO A 292 42.56 13.25 -33.12
CA PRO A 292 43.46 12.96 -34.23
C PRO A 292 44.29 11.68 -34.04
N GLY A 293 44.57 11.31 -32.80
CA GLY A 293 45.37 10.12 -32.44
C GLY A 293 44.58 8.84 -32.28
N GLY A 294 43.28 8.83 -32.62
CA GLY A 294 42.42 7.64 -32.55
C GLY A 294 41.23 7.79 -31.62
N VAL A 295 40.76 6.67 -31.08
CA VAL A 295 39.60 6.58 -30.20
C VAL A 295 39.96 5.75 -28.96
N THR A 296 39.52 6.19 -27.81
CA THR A 296 39.57 5.39 -26.56
C THR A 296 38.18 5.22 -25.97
N THR A 297 37.94 4.08 -25.32
CA THR A 297 36.63 3.73 -24.81
C THR A 297 36.68 3.20 -23.36
N PRO A 298 37.26 3.99 -22.41
CA PRO A 298 37.24 3.57 -21.01
C PRO A 298 35.81 3.47 -20.48
N SER A 299 35.61 2.55 -19.54
CA SER A 299 34.30 2.33 -18.93
C SER A 299 34.40 2.15 -17.41
N THR A 300 33.34 2.46 -16.73
CA THR A 300 33.15 2.16 -15.31
C THR A 300 31.74 1.57 -15.12
N THR A 301 31.61 0.71 -14.11
CA THR A 301 30.32 0.14 -13.75
C THR A 301 29.85 0.76 -12.46
N VAL A 302 28.61 1.21 -12.42
CA VAL A 302 27.92 1.54 -11.18
C VAL A 302 27.03 0.37 -10.83
N GLU A 303 27.39 -0.33 -9.76
CA GLU A 303 26.58 -1.41 -9.23
C GLU A 303 25.45 -0.85 -8.38
N VAL A 304 24.23 -1.25 -8.66
CA VAL A 304 23.04 -0.88 -7.88
C VAL A 304 22.58 -2.07 -7.05
N ASN A 305 22.67 -1.90 -5.74
CA ASN A 305 22.09 -2.86 -4.81
C ASN A 305 20.57 -2.64 -4.75
N SER A 306 19.81 -3.59 -5.26
CA SER A 306 18.34 -3.58 -5.19
C SER A 306 17.78 -4.38 -4.02
N VAL A 307 18.64 -5.03 -3.21
CA VAL A 307 18.19 -5.89 -2.13
C VAL A 307 17.54 -5.05 -1.03
N VAL A 308 16.25 -5.29 -0.80
CA VAL A 308 15.52 -4.75 0.34
C VAL A 308 15.75 -5.66 1.55
N GLN A 309 16.00 -5.06 2.70
CA GLN A 309 16.03 -5.80 3.97
C GLN A 309 14.92 -5.28 4.87
N SER A 310 14.15 -6.18 5.46
CA SER A 310 13.07 -5.79 6.34
C SER A 310 12.93 -6.70 7.55
N SER A 311 12.32 -6.16 8.59
CA SER A 311 11.93 -6.91 9.79
C SER A 311 10.50 -6.53 10.17
N LEU A 312 9.76 -7.50 10.71
CA LEU A 312 8.44 -7.30 11.28
C LEU A 312 8.32 -8.17 12.53
N ASN A 313 8.02 -7.56 13.66
CA ASN A 313 7.83 -8.24 14.93
C ASN A 313 6.55 -7.77 15.61
N ALA A 314 5.96 -8.65 16.40
CA ALA A 314 4.84 -8.34 17.27
C ALA A 314 5.23 -8.61 18.73
N SER A 315 4.82 -7.75 19.63
CA SER A 315 5.03 -7.97 21.07
C SER A 315 3.86 -7.41 21.88
N PRO A 316 3.20 -8.28 22.66
CA PRO A 316 3.33 -9.72 22.72
C PRO A 316 2.78 -10.44 21.48
N THR A 317 3.18 -11.70 21.23
CA THR A 317 2.66 -12.55 20.14
C THR A 317 1.40 -13.31 20.52
N GLU A 318 1.03 -13.29 21.80
CA GLU A 318 -0.22 -13.82 22.31
C GLU A 318 -0.89 -12.77 23.19
N VAL A 319 -2.18 -12.52 22.95
CA VAL A 319 -3.00 -11.57 23.69
C VAL A 319 -4.26 -12.22 24.19
N THR A 320 -4.78 -11.72 25.29
CA THR A 320 -5.96 -12.25 25.95
C THR A 320 -7.20 -11.42 25.59
N TYR A 321 -8.35 -12.09 25.55
CA TYR A 321 -9.65 -11.49 25.33
C TYR A 321 -10.70 -12.15 26.20
N ARG A 322 -11.48 -11.35 26.91
CA ARG A 322 -12.64 -11.84 27.65
C ARG A 322 -13.81 -10.88 27.50
N ARG A 323 -14.94 -11.38 27.09
CA ARG A 323 -16.17 -10.61 26.98
C ARG A 323 -17.33 -11.39 27.62
N ILE A 324 -18.11 -10.68 28.43
CA ILE A 324 -19.33 -11.22 29.02
C ILE A 324 -20.51 -10.43 28.44
N GLY A 325 -21.41 -11.10 27.73
CA GLY A 325 -22.47 -10.43 26.97
C GLY A 325 -21.85 -9.41 26.01
N ASP A 326 -22.24 -8.14 26.13
CA ASP A 326 -21.71 -7.05 25.31
C ASP A 326 -20.53 -6.31 25.98
N LYS A 327 -20.21 -6.67 27.23
CA LYS A 327 -19.16 -5.99 27.99
C LYS A 327 -17.81 -6.68 27.80
N ILE A 328 -16.84 -5.94 27.31
CA ILE A 328 -15.43 -6.38 27.25
C ILE A 328 -14.84 -6.25 28.65
N ILE A 329 -14.41 -7.37 29.22
CA ILE A 329 -13.78 -7.46 30.55
C ILE A 329 -12.27 -7.35 30.41
N GLU A 330 -11.73 -8.00 29.40
CA GLU A 330 -10.30 -7.97 29.12
C GLU A 330 -10.09 -7.88 27.61
N GLN A 331 -9.25 -6.95 27.20
CA GLN A 331 -8.89 -6.76 25.81
C GLN A 331 -7.41 -6.46 25.71
N GLY A 332 -6.68 -7.44 25.24
CA GLY A 332 -5.25 -7.31 25.02
C GLY A 332 -4.92 -6.57 23.74
N SER A 333 -3.75 -6.00 23.72
CA SER A 333 -3.18 -5.35 22.54
C SER A 333 -1.76 -5.87 22.28
N THR A 334 -1.37 -5.87 21.03
CA THR A 334 0.01 -6.11 20.61
C THR A 334 0.56 -4.89 19.93
N THR A 335 1.87 -4.75 19.94
CA THR A 335 2.56 -3.70 19.19
C THR A 335 3.35 -4.33 18.07
N LEU A 336 3.02 -3.96 16.85
CA LEU A 336 3.83 -4.29 15.69
C LEU A 336 4.98 -3.30 15.59
N ASN A 337 6.18 -3.83 15.37
CA ASN A 337 7.39 -3.05 15.12
C ASN A 337 7.99 -3.52 13.80
N TRP A 338 8.29 -2.58 12.92
CA TRP A 338 8.90 -2.90 11.63
C TRP A 338 10.02 -1.94 11.29
N SER A 339 10.92 -2.44 10.47
CA SER A 339 11.93 -1.63 9.81
C SER A 339 12.23 -2.20 8.44
N SER A 340 12.58 -1.32 7.52
CA SER A 340 13.10 -1.70 6.21
C SER A 340 14.23 -0.76 5.81
N SER A 341 15.21 -1.29 5.09
CA SER A 341 16.31 -0.55 4.52
C SER A 341 16.39 -0.81 3.02
N ASN A 342 16.90 0.15 2.29
CA ASN A 342 16.93 0.15 0.83
C ASN A 342 15.54 -0.05 0.21
N SER A 343 14.53 0.58 0.81
CA SER A 343 13.13 0.53 0.38
C SER A 343 12.58 1.94 0.18
N ASP A 344 11.74 2.13 -0.82
CA ASP A 344 11.06 3.39 -1.14
C ASP A 344 9.62 3.39 -0.65
N ALA A 345 9.05 2.20 -0.57
CA ALA A 345 7.68 2.00 -0.13
C ALA A 345 7.59 0.77 0.77
N ALA A 346 6.74 0.87 1.77
CA ALA A 346 6.36 -0.25 2.61
C ALA A 346 4.84 -0.26 2.80
N THR A 347 4.27 -1.46 2.80
CA THR A 347 2.84 -1.68 3.09
C THR A 347 2.70 -2.74 4.17
N LEU A 348 1.82 -2.49 5.11
CA LEU A 348 1.44 -3.44 6.15
C LEU A 348 0.04 -3.96 5.84
N ASP A 349 -0.14 -5.25 5.75
CA ASP A 349 -1.44 -5.87 5.54
C ASP A 349 -1.83 -6.75 6.75
N PRO A 350 -2.97 -6.46 7.40
CA PRO A 350 -3.85 -5.31 7.21
C PRO A 350 -3.24 -4.02 7.77
N GLY A 351 -3.46 -2.88 7.07
CA GLY A 351 -3.01 -1.59 7.60
C GLY A 351 -2.65 -0.53 6.56
N GLY A 352 -2.36 -0.93 5.31
CA GLY A 352 -2.06 -0.02 4.21
C GLY A 352 -0.61 0.48 4.18
N SER A 353 -0.36 1.58 3.50
CA SER A 353 0.99 2.16 3.35
C SER A 353 1.55 2.65 4.69
N VAL A 354 2.81 2.34 4.93
CA VAL A 354 3.55 2.71 6.15
C VAL A 354 4.92 3.29 5.80
N GLY A 355 5.55 3.95 6.76
CA GLY A 355 6.95 4.39 6.61
C GLY A 355 7.94 3.23 6.60
N ALA A 356 9.18 3.49 6.23
CA ALA A 356 10.26 2.50 6.23
C ALA A 356 10.50 1.85 7.60
N SER A 357 10.19 2.54 8.66
CA SER A 357 10.21 2.02 10.02
C SER A 357 9.04 2.60 10.82
N GLY A 358 8.60 1.87 11.82
CA GLY A 358 7.52 2.36 12.67
C GLY A 358 7.05 1.34 13.68
N THR A 359 6.08 1.80 14.46
CA THR A 359 5.38 1.00 15.46
C THR A 359 3.89 1.23 15.34
N LYS A 360 3.08 0.20 15.59
CA LYS A 360 1.62 0.32 15.59
C LYS A 360 1.03 -0.58 16.65
N SER A 361 0.28 0.00 17.57
CA SER A 361 -0.52 -0.77 18.52
C SER A 361 -1.77 -1.29 17.84
N ILE A 362 -2.06 -2.56 18.03
CA ILE A 362 -3.22 -3.27 17.49
C ILE A 362 -4.00 -3.88 18.64
N THR A 363 -5.25 -3.52 18.75
CA THR A 363 -6.21 -4.17 19.65
C THR A 363 -6.95 -5.24 18.88
N LEU A 364 -6.96 -6.47 19.40
CA LEU A 364 -7.60 -7.60 18.75
C LEU A 364 -8.96 -7.90 19.34
N SER A 365 -9.86 -8.31 18.47
CA SER A 365 -11.20 -8.82 18.82
C SER A 365 -11.49 -10.06 18.02
N PRO A 366 -12.28 -11.01 18.57
CA PRO A 366 -12.66 -12.20 17.84
C PRO A 366 -13.41 -11.86 16.55
N THR A 367 -13.14 -12.63 15.50
CA THR A 367 -13.85 -12.52 14.22
C THR A 367 -15.12 -13.37 14.21
N GLN A 368 -15.15 -14.42 15.04
CA GLN A 368 -16.29 -15.30 15.18
C GLN A 368 -17.37 -14.69 16.07
N SER A 369 -18.62 -14.85 15.68
CA SER A 369 -19.78 -14.47 16.48
C SER A 369 -20.21 -15.63 17.39
N GLY A 370 -20.81 -15.30 18.56
CA GLY A 370 -21.34 -16.27 19.50
C GLY A 370 -20.53 -16.33 20.80
N THR A 371 -20.94 -17.28 21.66
CA THR A 371 -20.28 -17.56 22.93
C THR A 371 -19.41 -18.81 22.81
N GLY A 372 -18.29 -18.84 23.50
CA GLY A 372 -17.37 -19.95 23.51
C GLY A 372 -15.92 -19.53 23.71
N PRO A 373 -15.00 -20.49 23.65
CA PRO A 373 -13.58 -20.20 23.69
C PRO A 373 -13.15 -19.44 22.42
N VAL A 374 -12.20 -18.53 22.58
CA VAL A 374 -11.57 -17.79 21.50
C VAL A 374 -10.14 -18.30 21.37
N ASP A 375 -9.76 -18.74 20.17
CA ASP A 375 -8.40 -19.13 19.80
C ASP A 375 -8.22 -18.85 18.29
N GLU A 376 -7.82 -17.63 17.98
CA GLU A 376 -7.71 -17.13 16.61
C GLU A 376 -6.29 -16.63 16.33
N GLU A 377 -5.83 -16.83 15.11
CA GLU A 377 -4.54 -16.33 14.65
C GLU A 377 -4.74 -15.17 13.65
N PHE A 378 -4.14 -14.04 13.96
CA PHE A 378 -4.10 -12.84 13.12
C PHE A 378 -2.73 -12.69 12.49
N LYS A 379 -2.68 -12.65 11.17
CA LYS A 379 -1.43 -12.50 10.42
C LYS A 379 -1.26 -11.06 9.94
N TYR A 380 -0.07 -10.55 10.12
CA TYR A 380 0.34 -9.24 9.62
C TYR A 380 1.53 -9.44 8.69
N THR A 381 1.45 -8.83 7.53
CA THR A 381 2.47 -8.97 6.49
C THR A 381 3.01 -7.60 6.12
N LEU A 382 4.31 -7.41 6.23
CA LEU A 382 5.03 -6.26 5.73
C LEU A 382 5.57 -6.58 4.35
N ASN A 383 5.24 -5.74 3.38
CA ASN A 383 5.79 -5.76 2.03
C ASN A 383 6.60 -4.48 1.84
N ALA A 384 7.89 -4.61 1.65
CA ALA A 384 8.79 -3.50 1.38
C ALA A 384 9.36 -3.61 -0.03
N THR A 385 9.33 -2.52 -0.79
CA THR A 385 9.77 -2.49 -2.20
C THR A 385 10.60 -1.27 -2.48
N ASN A 386 11.42 -1.34 -3.53
CA ASN A 386 12.13 -0.18 -4.06
C ASN A 386 11.98 -0.02 -5.58
N ALA A 387 12.31 1.16 -6.08
CA ALA A 387 12.19 1.52 -7.50
C ALA A 387 13.17 0.76 -8.41
N CYS A 388 14.11 0.02 -7.83
CA CYS A 388 15.11 -0.80 -8.53
C CYS A 388 14.67 -2.26 -8.72
N GLY A 389 13.42 -2.58 -8.36
CA GLY A 389 12.83 -3.92 -8.50
C GLY A 389 13.08 -4.83 -7.31
N GLY A 390 13.69 -4.34 -6.23
CA GLY A 390 13.83 -5.09 -4.99
C GLY A 390 12.52 -5.17 -4.21
N SER A 391 12.28 -6.31 -3.58
CA SER A 391 11.14 -6.52 -2.69
C SER A 391 11.47 -7.52 -1.60
N GLU A 392 10.93 -7.31 -0.42
CA GLU A 392 10.98 -8.27 0.67
C GLU A 392 9.65 -8.30 1.41
N THR A 393 9.24 -9.51 1.80
CA THR A 393 8.00 -9.76 2.54
C THR A 393 8.33 -10.42 3.87
N LYS A 394 7.79 -9.89 4.96
CA LYS A 394 7.86 -10.47 6.30
C LYS A 394 6.46 -10.63 6.86
N THR A 395 6.23 -11.76 7.53
CA THR A 395 4.94 -12.04 8.17
C THR A 395 5.17 -12.37 9.64
N VAL A 396 4.29 -11.86 10.49
CA VAL A 396 4.20 -12.20 11.90
C VAL A 396 2.77 -12.59 12.23
N ALA A 397 2.62 -13.59 13.07
CA ALA A 397 1.33 -14.03 13.58
C ALA A 397 1.17 -13.60 15.05
N VAL A 398 -0.05 -13.18 15.40
CA VAL A 398 -0.46 -12.87 16.77
C VAL A 398 -1.68 -13.72 17.10
N ARG A 399 -1.61 -14.44 18.20
CA ARG A 399 -2.67 -15.32 18.65
C ARG A 399 -3.53 -14.64 19.68
N LEU A 400 -4.84 -14.65 19.44
CA LEU A 400 -5.85 -14.16 20.37
C LEU A 400 -6.44 -15.36 21.12
N LYS A 401 -6.29 -15.41 22.44
CA LYS A 401 -6.88 -16.44 23.30
C LYS A 401 -7.85 -15.84 24.29
N GLY A 402 -8.89 -16.59 24.62
CA GLY A 402 -9.82 -16.14 25.65
C GLY A 402 -11.18 -16.76 25.55
N SER A 403 -12.22 -15.98 25.87
CA SER A 403 -13.60 -16.44 25.89
C SER A 403 -14.59 -15.32 25.58
N VAL A 404 -15.71 -15.73 25.00
CA VAL A 404 -16.94 -14.94 24.94
C VAL A 404 -17.97 -15.68 25.76
N GLU A 405 -18.36 -15.12 26.87
CA GLU A 405 -19.24 -15.72 27.84
C GLU A 405 -20.66 -15.11 27.77
N PRO A 406 -21.72 -15.90 28.01
CA PRO A 406 -23.05 -15.33 28.14
C PRO A 406 -23.13 -14.50 29.42
N ILE A 407 -24.09 -13.58 29.48
CA ILE A 407 -24.38 -12.85 30.72
C ILE A 407 -24.80 -13.86 31.80
N PRO A 408 -24.13 -13.85 32.96
CA PRO A 408 -24.48 -14.76 34.05
C PRO A 408 -25.94 -14.58 34.49
N THR A 409 -26.65 -15.66 34.62
CA THR A 409 -28.04 -15.64 35.08
C THR A 409 -28.09 -15.66 36.61
N VAL A 410 -28.76 -14.69 37.20
CA VAL A 410 -28.98 -14.62 38.63
C VAL A 410 -30.39 -15.16 38.91
N LEU A 411 -30.46 -16.28 39.58
CA LEU A 411 -31.76 -16.86 39.99
C LEU A 411 -32.24 -16.17 41.25
N LEU A 412 -33.32 -15.38 41.11
CA LEU A 412 -33.91 -14.62 42.19
C LEU A 412 -35.15 -15.35 42.70
N HIS A 413 -35.13 -15.76 43.95
CA HIS A 413 -36.29 -16.37 44.64
C HIS A 413 -36.58 -15.58 45.90
N SER A 414 -37.86 -15.33 46.17
CA SER A 414 -38.32 -14.79 47.47
C SER A 414 -38.08 -15.79 48.57
N VAL A 415 -37.73 -15.29 49.73
CA VAL A 415 -37.45 -16.08 50.93
C VAL A 415 -38.66 -15.96 51.89
N PHE A 416 -39.13 -17.08 52.33
CA PHE A 416 -40.32 -17.15 53.18
C PHE A 416 -39.94 -17.46 54.66
N PHE A 417 -40.74 -16.94 55.58
CA PHE A 417 -40.44 -17.02 57.02
C PHE A 417 -41.57 -17.67 57.80
N PRO A 418 -41.26 -18.44 58.88
CA PRO A 418 -42.22 -18.89 59.85
C PRO A 418 -42.92 -17.71 60.55
N THR A 419 -44.08 -17.96 61.11
CA THR A 419 -44.82 -16.95 61.89
C THR A 419 -43.98 -16.39 63.02
N ALA A 420 -43.88 -15.03 63.06
CA ALA A 420 -43.22 -14.25 64.09
C ALA A 420 -41.70 -14.54 64.23
N TYR A 421 -41.04 -15.07 63.19
CA TYR A 421 -39.56 -15.20 63.12
C TYR A 421 -38.98 -14.36 61.97
N PRO A 422 -37.68 -13.95 62.13
CA PRO A 422 -36.83 -14.03 63.34
C PRO A 422 -37.36 -13.13 64.49
N THR A 423 -36.85 -13.32 65.71
CA THR A 423 -37.14 -12.43 66.84
C THR A 423 -35.89 -11.63 67.19
N LYS A 424 -36.02 -10.64 68.06
CA LYS A 424 -34.85 -9.85 68.56
C LYS A 424 -33.89 -10.72 69.37
N GLU A 425 -34.43 -11.66 70.11
CA GLU A 425 -33.69 -12.59 70.97
C GLU A 425 -33.02 -13.69 70.12
N ASP A 426 -33.66 -14.06 69.01
CA ASP A 426 -33.23 -15.12 68.13
C ASP A 426 -33.13 -14.60 66.67
N PRO A 427 -32.20 -13.68 66.36
CA PRO A 427 -32.12 -13.03 65.05
C PRO A 427 -31.61 -13.96 63.94
N THR A 428 -30.99 -15.06 64.29
CA THR A 428 -30.46 -16.04 63.37
C THR A 428 -31.46 -17.13 62.98
N LEU A 429 -32.60 -17.24 63.63
CA LEU A 429 -33.60 -18.23 63.36
C LEU A 429 -34.57 -17.80 62.27
N GLY A 430 -35.26 -18.80 61.69
CA GLY A 430 -36.34 -18.61 60.74
C GLY A 430 -35.92 -18.57 59.25
N LEU A 431 -34.65 -18.64 58.96
CA LEU A 431 -34.19 -18.89 57.61
C LEU A 431 -33.92 -20.37 57.43
N LEU A 432 -34.85 -21.07 56.78
CA LEU A 432 -34.86 -22.52 56.68
C LEU A 432 -33.70 -23.03 55.77
N ARG A 433 -33.25 -24.26 55.99
CA ARG A 433 -32.15 -24.89 55.25
C ARG A 433 -32.34 -24.84 53.74
N SER A 434 -33.54 -25.25 53.26
CA SER A 434 -33.86 -25.21 51.81
C SER A 434 -33.72 -23.81 51.23
N GLN A 435 -34.01 -22.76 51.98
CA GLN A 435 -33.90 -21.39 51.51
C GLN A 435 -32.48 -20.84 51.66
N GLN A 436 -31.69 -21.36 52.58
CA GLN A 436 -30.24 -21.09 52.64
C GLN A 436 -29.53 -21.64 51.40
N GLU A 437 -29.93 -22.82 50.91
CA GLU A 437 -29.38 -23.39 49.66
C GLU A 437 -29.70 -22.50 48.44
N VAL A 438 -30.95 -22.02 48.37
CA VAL A 438 -31.37 -21.07 47.31
C VAL A 438 -30.58 -19.76 47.38
N LEU A 439 -30.38 -19.21 48.57
CA LEU A 439 -29.57 -17.99 48.77
C LEU A 439 -28.09 -18.21 48.50
N THR A 440 -27.55 -19.41 48.76
CA THR A 440 -26.20 -19.80 48.40
C THR A 440 -26.03 -19.81 46.87
N SER A 441 -27.00 -20.37 46.16
CA SER A 441 -27.01 -20.35 44.68
C SER A 441 -27.15 -18.93 44.14
N LEU A 442 -28.02 -18.11 44.74
CA LEU A 442 -28.14 -16.68 44.43
C LEU A 442 -26.79 -15.96 44.62
N ALA A 443 -26.12 -16.16 45.77
CA ALA A 443 -24.86 -15.52 46.05
C ALA A 443 -23.75 -15.90 45.04
N THR A 444 -23.73 -17.17 44.62
CA THR A 444 -22.81 -17.64 43.60
C THR A 444 -23.10 -16.97 42.25
N GLY A 445 -24.33 -17.00 41.79
CA GLY A 445 -24.74 -16.35 40.53
C GLY A 445 -24.53 -14.82 40.56
N PHE A 446 -24.82 -14.18 41.70
CA PHE A 446 -24.63 -12.74 41.84
C PHE A 446 -23.15 -12.33 41.83
N LYS A 447 -22.23 -13.11 42.45
CA LYS A 447 -20.80 -12.87 42.33
C LYS A 447 -20.30 -12.95 40.89
N GLN A 448 -20.77 -13.90 40.12
CA GLN A 448 -20.48 -13.99 38.68
C GLN A 448 -21.08 -12.81 37.91
N TYR A 449 -22.28 -12.40 38.27
CA TYR A 449 -22.95 -11.24 37.65
C TYR A 449 -22.18 -9.92 37.93
N LEU A 450 -21.57 -9.78 39.11
CA LEU A 450 -20.74 -8.62 39.46
C LEU A 450 -19.47 -8.48 38.61
N GLU A 451 -18.99 -9.54 37.98
CA GLU A 451 -17.92 -9.44 36.97
C GLU A 451 -18.42 -8.73 35.69
N PHE A 452 -19.69 -8.99 35.34
CA PHE A 452 -20.36 -8.33 34.22
C PHE A 452 -20.78 -6.90 34.57
N ASP A 453 -21.46 -6.73 35.70
CA ASP A 453 -21.92 -5.43 36.18
C ASP A 453 -21.43 -5.17 37.63
N PRO A 454 -20.25 -4.56 37.81
CA PRO A 454 -19.69 -4.27 39.13
C PRO A 454 -20.55 -3.36 39.99
N ASP A 455 -21.45 -2.57 39.39
CA ASP A 455 -22.31 -1.64 40.10
C ASP A 455 -23.65 -2.24 40.52
N ALA A 456 -23.93 -3.48 40.07
CA ALA A 456 -25.14 -4.16 40.45
C ALA A 456 -25.31 -4.33 41.95
N LYS A 457 -26.56 -4.32 42.39
CA LYS A 457 -26.95 -4.48 43.77
C LYS A 457 -28.16 -5.41 43.88
N LEU A 458 -28.30 -6.04 45.03
CA LEU A 458 -29.53 -6.70 45.48
C LEU A 458 -30.31 -5.78 46.39
N SER A 459 -31.57 -5.53 46.06
CA SER A 459 -32.52 -4.82 46.94
C SER A 459 -33.47 -5.81 47.63
N LEU A 460 -33.44 -5.87 48.92
CA LEU A 460 -34.21 -6.75 49.76
C LEU A 460 -35.43 -6.03 50.33
N GLY A 461 -36.63 -6.50 50.04
CA GLY A 461 -37.89 -5.95 50.56
C GLY A 461 -38.59 -6.89 51.55
N GLY A 462 -38.58 -6.58 52.81
CA GLY A 462 -39.18 -7.40 53.84
C GLY A 462 -40.68 -7.16 53.99
N ASN A 463 -41.45 -8.24 53.99
CA ASN A 463 -42.92 -8.19 54.11
C ASN A 463 -43.40 -9.08 55.26
N THR A 464 -44.54 -8.70 55.85
CA THR A 464 -45.23 -9.48 56.85
C THR A 464 -46.66 -9.79 56.41
N ASP A 465 -47.28 -10.76 57.05
CA ASP A 465 -48.73 -10.95 56.92
C ASP A 465 -49.50 -9.82 57.64
N GLU A 466 -50.82 -9.79 57.47
CA GLU A 466 -51.67 -8.71 57.96
C GLU A 466 -51.83 -8.64 59.51
N ARG A 467 -51.46 -9.71 60.22
CA ARG A 467 -51.68 -9.84 61.66
C ARG A 467 -50.69 -8.97 62.43
N GLY A 468 -51.21 -8.43 63.57
CA GLY A 468 -50.42 -7.61 64.48
C GLY A 468 -50.40 -6.11 64.15
N ALA A 469 -49.87 -5.32 65.06
CA ALA A 469 -49.77 -3.87 64.91
C ALA A 469 -48.73 -3.48 63.86
N ASN A 470 -48.88 -2.31 63.21
CA ASN A 470 -47.94 -1.84 62.18
C ASN A 470 -46.48 -1.79 62.70
N LYS A 471 -46.25 -1.16 63.86
CA LYS A 471 -44.94 -1.06 64.48
C LYS A 471 -44.25 -2.40 64.71
N TYR A 472 -45.02 -3.44 65.06
CA TYR A 472 -44.51 -4.80 65.23
C TYR A 472 -44.11 -5.38 63.85
N ASN A 473 -44.96 -5.20 62.84
CA ASN A 473 -44.73 -5.69 61.51
C ASN A 473 -43.54 -4.98 60.82
N ASP A 474 -43.39 -3.68 61.05
CA ASP A 474 -42.24 -2.92 60.57
C ASP A 474 -40.93 -3.51 61.15
N SER A 475 -40.85 -3.70 62.45
CA SER A 475 -39.69 -4.31 63.12
C SER A 475 -39.48 -5.77 62.68
N LEU A 476 -40.53 -6.56 62.51
CA LEU A 476 -40.41 -7.96 62.06
C LEU A 476 -39.90 -8.03 60.61
N SER A 477 -40.39 -7.15 59.75
CA SER A 477 -39.92 -7.11 58.37
C SER A 477 -38.42 -6.69 58.27
N GLU A 478 -37.99 -5.76 59.13
CA GLU A 478 -36.58 -5.37 59.26
C GLU A 478 -35.71 -6.55 59.69
N LEU A 479 -36.11 -7.30 60.72
CA LEU A 479 -35.40 -8.49 61.16
C LEU A 479 -35.27 -9.55 60.05
N ARG A 480 -36.34 -9.75 59.24
CA ARG A 480 -36.31 -10.69 58.12
C ARG A 480 -35.31 -10.25 57.06
N VAL A 481 -35.35 -8.99 56.68
CA VAL A 481 -34.40 -8.45 55.69
C VAL A 481 -32.99 -8.55 56.22
N GLN A 482 -32.75 -8.19 57.47
CA GLN A 482 -31.44 -8.27 58.08
C GLN A 482 -30.92 -9.72 58.08
N ARG A 483 -31.78 -10.70 58.43
CA ARG A 483 -31.42 -12.12 58.41
C ARG A 483 -30.96 -12.60 57.04
N VAL A 484 -31.67 -12.20 55.97
CA VAL A 484 -31.29 -12.53 54.60
C VAL A 484 -30.00 -11.83 54.22
N LYS A 485 -29.84 -10.55 54.56
CA LYS A 485 -28.62 -9.79 54.33
C LYS A 485 -27.40 -10.42 55.01
N ASP A 486 -27.54 -10.75 56.32
CA ASP A 486 -26.46 -11.38 57.06
C ASP A 486 -26.02 -12.73 56.45
N PHE A 487 -27.00 -13.49 55.98
CA PHE A 487 -26.69 -14.73 55.27
C PHE A 487 -25.97 -14.50 53.98
N LEU A 488 -26.43 -13.59 53.14
CA LEU A 488 -25.74 -13.27 51.86
C LEU A 488 -24.31 -12.73 52.09
N VAL A 489 -24.15 -11.90 53.14
CA VAL A 489 -22.82 -11.42 53.54
C VAL A 489 -21.92 -12.59 53.97
N SER A 490 -22.45 -13.54 54.75
CA SER A 490 -21.70 -14.76 55.13
C SER A 490 -21.30 -15.61 53.95
N GLN A 491 -22.06 -15.53 52.81
CA GLN A 491 -21.74 -16.17 51.53
C GLN A 491 -20.76 -15.35 50.71
N GLY A 492 -20.22 -14.22 51.23
CA GLY A 492 -19.18 -13.41 50.59
C GLY A 492 -19.70 -12.31 49.68
N ILE A 493 -20.98 -11.91 49.79
CA ILE A 493 -21.48 -10.70 49.13
C ILE A 493 -21.14 -9.50 50.00
N ALA A 494 -20.52 -8.48 49.44
CA ALA A 494 -20.19 -7.26 50.16
C ALA A 494 -21.46 -6.54 50.62
N ALA A 495 -21.47 -6.07 51.87
CA ALA A 495 -22.65 -5.49 52.51
C ALA A 495 -23.21 -4.27 51.78
N GLU A 496 -22.36 -3.50 51.12
CA GLU A 496 -22.70 -2.31 50.31
C GLU A 496 -23.38 -2.68 48.97
N LYS A 497 -23.33 -3.95 48.59
CA LYS A 497 -24.06 -4.48 47.41
C LYS A 497 -25.47 -4.92 47.74
N ILE A 498 -25.89 -4.73 48.99
CA ILE A 498 -27.21 -5.16 49.46
C ILE A 498 -27.95 -3.98 50.12
N ASP A 499 -28.95 -3.47 49.38
CA ASP A 499 -29.88 -2.46 49.91
C ASP A 499 -31.05 -3.14 50.60
N THR A 500 -31.63 -2.51 51.62
CA THR A 500 -32.69 -3.12 52.42
C THR A 500 -33.85 -2.16 52.60
N SER A 501 -35.06 -2.69 52.60
CA SER A 501 -36.29 -1.98 52.92
C SER A 501 -37.26 -2.83 53.76
N ALA A 502 -37.81 -2.25 54.81
CA ALA A 502 -38.80 -2.89 55.65
C ALA A 502 -40.21 -2.38 55.25
N ASN A 503 -41.01 -3.21 54.64
CA ASN A 503 -42.36 -2.83 54.17
C ASN A 503 -43.45 -3.11 55.19
N GLY A 504 -43.13 -3.82 56.30
CA GLY A 504 -44.16 -4.29 57.22
C GLY A 504 -45.29 -5.05 56.52
N LYS A 505 -46.50 -4.68 56.75
CA LYS A 505 -47.66 -5.23 56.06
C LYS A 505 -48.24 -4.34 54.94
N GLN A 506 -47.47 -3.37 54.45
CA GLN A 506 -47.95 -2.37 53.49
C GLN A 506 -47.93 -2.85 52.03
N LYS A 507 -47.20 -3.93 51.76
CA LYS A 507 -47.13 -4.53 50.41
C LYS A 507 -47.63 -5.99 50.40
N PRO A 508 -48.92 -6.23 50.73
CA PRO A 508 -49.46 -7.59 50.72
C PRO A 508 -49.66 -8.09 49.27
N LEU A 509 -49.43 -9.35 49.08
CA LEU A 509 -50.01 -10.05 47.94
C LEU A 509 -51.48 -10.25 48.20
N ASP A 510 -52.34 -9.91 47.27
CA ASP A 510 -53.78 -10.22 47.38
C ASP A 510 -54.05 -11.73 47.20
N LYS A 511 -55.26 -12.16 47.53
CA LYS A 511 -55.61 -13.58 47.47
C LYS A 511 -55.64 -14.16 46.04
N ALA A 512 -55.96 -13.33 45.03
CA ALA A 512 -55.99 -13.74 43.65
C ALA A 512 -54.58 -14.00 43.13
N THR A 513 -53.63 -13.06 43.43
CA THR A 513 -52.19 -13.20 43.15
C THR A 513 -51.62 -14.46 43.78
N VAL A 514 -51.93 -14.73 45.07
CA VAL A 514 -51.41 -15.93 45.75
C VAL A 514 -52.00 -17.21 45.11
N SER A 515 -53.26 -17.22 44.75
CA SER A 515 -53.89 -18.34 44.05
C SER A 515 -53.24 -18.62 42.70
N ASP A 516 -52.96 -17.57 41.93
CA ASP A 516 -52.24 -17.67 40.65
C ASP A 516 -50.81 -18.17 40.82
N LEU A 517 -50.06 -17.61 41.79
CA LEU A 517 -48.71 -18.08 42.13
C LEU A 517 -48.71 -19.55 42.54
N GLN A 518 -49.70 -19.99 43.29
CA GLN A 518 -49.81 -21.38 43.70
C GLN A 518 -50.13 -22.30 42.51
N THR A 519 -50.99 -21.88 41.59
CA THR A 519 -51.32 -22.66 40.38
C THR A 519 -50.09 -22.79 39.48
N ARG A 520 -49.26 -21.75 39.38
CA ARG A 520 -48.05 -21.76 38.56
C ARG A 520 -46.84 -22.37 39.27
N ASN A 521 -46.95 -22.67 40.56
CA ASN A 521 -45.86 -23.27 41.29
C ASN A 521 -45.59 -24.70 40.82
N PRO A 522 -44.40 -25.02 40.29
CA PRO A 522 -44.09 -26.40 39.87
C PRO A 522 -44.02 -27.36 41.06
N ASN A 523 -43.82 -26.80 42.27
CA ASN A 523 -43.76 -27.54 43.52
C ASN A 523 -45.15 -27.53 44.16
N GLN A 524 -46.02 -28.48 43.85
CA GLN A 524 -47.36 -28.54 44.41
C GLN A 524 -47.31 -28.80 45.92
N PRO A 525 -48.14 -28.09 46.71
CA PRO A 525 -48.24 -28.35 48.15
C PRO A 525 -48.87 -29.70 48.41
N PRO A 526 -48.57 -30.34 49.56
CA PRO A 526 -49.28 -31.49 50.01
C PRO A 526 -50.82 -31.24 50.08
N GLU A 527 -51.62 -32.16 49.64
CA GLU A 527 -53.07 -31.99 49.51
C GLU A 527 -53.74 -31.45 50.80
N LYS A 528 -53.22 -31.82 51.97
CA LYS A 528 -53.73 -31.34 53.27
C LYS A 528 -53.56 -29.83 53.47
N TRP A 529 -52.60 -29.17 52.74
CA TRP A 529 -52.33 -27.74 52.86
C TRP A 529 -53.13 -26.90 51.89
N VAL A 530 -53.64 -27.48 50.85
CA VAL A 530 -54.46 -26.79 49.83
C VAL A 530 -55.82 -26.39 50.40
N ARG A 531 -56.25 -27.01 51.48
CA ARG A 531 -57.59 -26.78 52.11
C ARG A 531 -57.71 -25.46 52.89
N ASP A 532 -56.56 -24.86 53.36
CA ASP A 532 -56.60 -23.61 54.08
C ASP A 532 -56.00 -22.47 53.23
N SER A 533 -56.88 -21.85 52.43
CA SER A 533 -56.53 -20.74 51.59
C SER A 533 -56.08 -19.49 52.36
N HIS A 534 -56.52 -19.33 53.59
CA HIS A 534 -56.12 -18.23 54.45
C HIS A 534 -54.70 -18.43 55.00
N ALA A 535 -54.40 -19.64 55.46
CA ALA A 535 -53.01 -19.98 55.91
C ALA A 535 -52.04 -19.86 54.76
N THR A 536 -52.44 -20.30 53.56
CA THR A 536 -51.61 -20.10 52.35
C THR A 536 -51.33 -18.64 52.07
N TRP A 537 -52.35 -17.81 52.08
CA TRP A 537 -52.20 -16.38 51.83
C TRP A 537 -51.32 -15.70 52.89
N LEU A 538 -51.46 -16.03 54.17
CA LEU A 538 -50.57 -15.54 55.22
C LEU A 538 -49.12 -15.98 55.01
N ALA A 539 -48.92 -17.26 54.60
CA ALA A 539 -47.61 -17.81 54.37
C ALA A 539 -46.85 -17.06 53.25
N TYR A 540 -47.51 -16.82 52.10
CA TYR A 540 -46.93 -16.08 50.98
C TYR A 540 -46.60 -14.63 51.34
N ASN A 541 -47.27 -14.04 52.31
CA ASN A 541 -47.04 -12.66 52.75
C ASN A 541 -45.90 -12.53 53.77
N ARG A 542 -45.41 -13.60 54.38
CA ARG A 542 -44.25 -13.61 55.28
C ARG A 542 -42.99 -13.87 54.48
N ARG A 543 -42.59 -12.88 53.71
CA ARG A 543 -41.49 -13.06 52.75
C ARG A 543 -40.51 -11.89 52.72
N VAL A 544 -39.35 -12.12 52.16
CA VAL A 544 -38.41 -11.11 51.66
C VAL A 544 -38.33 -11.27 50.12
N ASP A 545 -38.74 -10.27 49.41
CA ASP A 545 -38.57 -10.18 47.96
C ASP A 545 -37.16 -9.66 47.65
N ILE A 546 -36.57 -10.10 46.56
CA ILE A 546 -35.22 -9.75 46.10
C ILE A 546 -35.35 -9.16 44.70
N VAL A 547 -34.73 -8.00 44.49
CA VAL A 547 -34.70 -7.33 43.19
C VAL A 547 -33.25 -7.11 42.81
N LEU A 548 -32.88 -7.44 41.58
CA LEU A 548 -31.56 -7.15 41.01
C LEU A 548 -31.60 -5.77 40.34
N LEU A 549 -30.78 -4.86 40.84
CA LEU A 549 -30.61 -3.53 40.28
C LEU A 549 -29.32 -3.45 39.40
N PRO A 550 -29.30 -2.68 38.30
CA PRO A 550 -30.35 -1.76 37.82
C PRO A 550 -31.42 -2.41 36.94
N SER A 551 -31.32 -3.71 36.63
CA SER A 551 -32.27 -4.42 35.73
C SER A 551 -33.71 -4.44 36.22
N ASN A 552 -33.94 -4.21 37.48
CA ASN A 552 -35.23 -4.33 38.16
C ASN A 552 -35.88 -5.75 38.04
N ALA A 553 -35.06 -6.78 37.81
CA ALA A 553 -35.53 -8.14 37.80
C ALA A 553 -35.95 -8.54 39.23
N GLU A 554 -37.20 -8.93 39.37
CA GLU A 554 -37.80 -9.31 40.65
C GLU A 554 -37.69 -10.82 40.92
N SER A 555 -37.61 -11.17 42.19
CA SER A 555 -37.61 -12.55 42.64
C SER A 555 -38.92 -13.26 42.33
N VAL A 556 -38.82 -14.52 41.93
CA VAL A 556 -39.97 -15.41 41.77
C VAL A 556 -40.54 -15.72 43.15
N ARG A 557 -41.81 -15.43 43.34
CA ARG A 557 -42.57 -15.61 44.60
C ARG A 557 -43.18 -17.01 44.72
N LEU A 558 -42.38 -18.02 44.37
CA LEU A 558 -42.83 -19.40 44.46
C LEU A 558 -42.51 -19.98 45.85
N TYR A 559 -43.49 -20.42 46.53
CA TYR A 559 -43.34 -21.04 47.84
C TYR A 559 -42.66 -22.42 47.74
N PRO A 560 -41.73 -22.77 48.64
CA PRO A 560 -40.99 -24.04 48.54
C PRO A 560 -41.80 -25.24 49.04
N ASN A 561 -42.95 -25.50 48.41
CA ASN A 561 -43.93 -26.48 48.88
C ASN A 561 -43.42 -27.90 49.05
N GLN A 562 -42.45 -28.31 48.22
CA GLN A 562 -41.88 -29.67 48.28
C GLN A 562 -40.70 -29.79 49.24
N ALA A 563 -40.17 -28.69 49.73
CA ALA A 563 -39.06 -28.75 50.67
C ALA A 563 -39.52 -29.38 52.01
N PRO A 564 -38.76 -30.30 52.56
CA PRO A 564 -39.14 -30.99 53.79
C PRO A 564 -39.36 -30.07 54.98
N ASP A 565 -38.64 -28.95 55.03
CA ASP A 565 -38.68 -27.95 56.06
C ASP A 565 -39.81 -26.89 55.84
N SER A 566 -40.42 -26.87 54.67
CA SER A 566 -41.44 -25.86 54.32
C SER A 566 -42.73 -25.95 55.15
N GLN A 567 -43.01 -27.07 55.78
CA GLN A 567 -44.21 -27.29 56.57
C GLN A 567 -44.35 -26.26 57.70
N ILE A 568 -43.25 -25.83 58.30
CA ILE A 568 -43.25 -24.81 59.38
C ILE A 568 -43.70 -23.43 58.88
N LEU A 569 -43.50 -23.16 57.61
CA LEU A 569 -43.93 -21.89 56.99
C LEU A 569 -45.44 -21.75 56.92
N TRP A 570 -46.23 -22.84 56.93
CA TRP A 570 -47.69 -22.83 56.86
C TRP A 570 -48.34 -22.69 58.22
N GLN A 571 -47.59 -22.78 59.32
CA GLN A 571 -48.16 -22.69 60.65
C GLN A 571 -48.63 -21.25 60.91
N ILE A 572 -49.91 -21.12 61.32
CA ILE A 572 -50.50 -19.83 61.70
C ILE A 572 -50.02 -19.37 63.08
N PRO A 573 -50.03 -20.22 64.11
CA PRO A 573 -49.46 -19.84 65.41
C PRO A 573 -47.91 -19.80 65.31
N LYS A 574 -47.30 -19.00 66.19
CA LYS A 574 -45.82 -18.93 66.29
C LYS A 574 -45.28 -20.31 66.68
N PRO A 575 -44.43 -20.94 65.89
CA PRO A 575 -43.78 -22.18 66.29
C PRO A 575 -42.84 -22.01 67.46
N SER A 576 -42.57 -23.08 68.21
CA SER A 576 -41.59 -23.05 69.28
C SER A 576 -40.16 -22.79 68.74
N ARG A 577 -39.29 -22.26 69.58
CA ARG A 577 -37.91 -22.01 69.25
C ARG A 577 -37.21 -23.34 68.79
N SER A 578 -37.36 -24.39 69.55
CA SER A 578 -36.74 -25.70 69.25
C SER A 578 -37.21 -26.28 67.90
N THR A 579 -38.48 -26.01 67.54
CA THR A 579 -39.00 -26.43 66.23
C THR A 579 -38.32 -25.67 65.11
N VAL A 580 -38.12 -24.33 65.24
CA VAL A 580 -37.48 -23.54 64.20
C VAL A 580 -35.97 -23.83 64.12
N GLU A 581 -35.32 -24.08 65.26
CA GLU A 581 -33.89 -24.51 65.30
C GLU A 581 -33.67 -25.82 64.55
N GLY A 582 -34.63 -26.75 64.57
CA GLY A 582 -34.52 -28.00 63.86
C GLY A 582 -34.56 -27.87 62.33
N TYR A 583 -35.01 -26.74 61.80
CA TYR A 583 -35.16 -26.44 60.38
C TYR A 583 -34.21 -25.32 59.89
N ASN A 584 -33.41 -24.78 60.74
CA ASN A 584 -32.58 -23.61 60.43
C ASN A 584 -31.20 -24.00 59.82
#